data_243b90024dc0e3ebe42f5808b246b0c2
#
_entry.id   243b90024dc0e3ebe42f5808b246b0c2
#
_cell.length_a   1.000
_cell.length_b   1.000
_cell.length_c   1.000
_cell.angle_alpha   90.00
_cell.angle_beta   90.00
_cell.angle_gamma   90.00
#
_symmetry.space_group_name_H-M   'P 1'
#
loop_
_entity.id
_entity.type
_entity.pdbx_description
1 polymer ?
#
loop_
_entity_poly.entity_id
_entity_poly.type
_entity_poly.pdbx_seq_one_letter_code
_entity_poly.pdbx_strand_id
1 'polypeptide(L)'
;DIIQGTLAKAFGTIGGYIASDDLVCDAIRSTASGFIFTTSLPPLVAESARASIEYLKSNSELRIKQQENVKFLKNELLKHDIEILKNTTHIIPVMIRDAELCNEISKHLLDNYGHYIQPINYPTVKKGEERLRVTPGPFHNKKMMLDLVDSLEKTFRKFNFTKTSINAA
;
A
#
# COMPACT_ATOMS: atom_id res chain seq x y z
N ASP A 1 20.54 13.41 -8.18
CA ASP A 1 19.68 12.20 -8.23
C ASP A 1 18.35 12.50 -8.89
N ILE A 2 17.63 11.45 -9.34
CA ILE A 2 16.33 11.56 -9.98
C ILE A 2 15.26 10.98 -9.07
N ILE A 3 14.20 11.75 -8.81
CA ILE A 3 13.00 11.28 -8.09
C ILE A 3 11.89 11.09 -9.12
N GLN A 4 11.37 9.87 -9.22
CA GLN A 4 10.18 9.56 -9.99
C GLN A 4 9.00 9.32 -9.05
N GLY A 5 7.88 9.98 -9.32
CA GLY A 5 6.68 9.85 -8.50
C GLY A 5 5.41 9.68 -9.33
N THR A 6 4.40 9.07 -8.71
CA THR A 6 3.06 8.98 -9.28
C THR A 6 2.11 9.97 -8.61
N LEU A 7 1.21 10.55 -9.38
CA LEU A 7 0.13 11.41 -8.88
C LEU A 7 -1.13 10.62 -8.49
N ALA A 8 -1.16 9.32 -8.81
CA ALA A 8 -2.35 8.47 -8.65
C ALA A 8 -2.54 7.85 -7.24
N LYS A 9 -1.74 8.23 -6.25
CA LYS A 9 -1.84 7.73 -4.88
C LYS A 9 -2.18 8.88 -3.91
N ALA A 10 -1.22 9.36 -3.15
CA ALA A 10 -1.44 10.41 -2.15
C ALA A 10 -2.02 11.72 -2.73
N PHE A 11 -1.70 12.03 -3.98
CA PHE A 11 -2.20 13.24 -4.64
C PHE A 11 -3.58 13.09 -5.29
N GLY A 12 -4.11 11.86 -5.40
CA GLY A 12 -5.50 11.58 -5.78
C GLY A 12 -5.88 11.95 -7.22
N THR A 13 -4.91 12.03 -8.15
CA THR A 13 -5.14 12.34 -9.56
C THR A 13 -4.36 11.39 -10.48
N ILE A 14 -4.41 11.58 -11.78
CA ILE A 14 -3.69 10.74 -12.76
C ILE A 14 -2.37 11.38 -13.16
N GLY A 15 -1.42 10.55 -13.62
CA GLY A 15 -0.12 10.98 -14.14
C GLY A 15 1.04 10.69 -13.19
N GLY A 16 2.17 11.29 -13.50
CA GLY A 16 3.41 11.16 -12.76
C GLY A 16 4.31 12.35 -12.97
N TYR A 17 5.43 12.34 -12.28
CA TYR A 17 6.42 13.41 -12.38
C TYR A 17 7.84 12.89 -12.22
N ILE A 18 8.78 13.63 -12.76
CA ILE A 18 10.22 13.55 -12.48
C ILE A 18 10.61 14.85 -11.76
N ALA A 19 11.42 14.71 -10.73
CA ALA A 19 12.05 15.83 -10.05
C ALA A 19 13.56 15.58 -9.97
N SER A 20 14.34 16.54 -10.48
CA SER A 20 15.80 16.51 -10.53
C SER A 20 16.30 17.94 -10.75
N ASP A 21 17.61 18.09 -10.97
CA ASP A 21 18.15 19.36 -11.44
C ASP A 21 17.66 19.71 -12.87
N ASP A 22 17.80 20.97 -13.24
CA ASP A 22 17.25 21.51 -14.49
C ASP A 22 17.81 20.82 -15.74
N LEU A 23 19.10 20.46 -15.74
CA LEU A 23 19.74 19.81 -16.90
C LEU A 23 19.16 18.43 -17.16
N VAL A 24 18.92 17.65 -16.09
CA VAL A 24 18.32 16.32 -16.19
C VAL A 24 16.84 16.42 -16.60
N CYS A 25 16.09 17.34 -16.01
CA CYS A 25 14.69 17.57 -16.38
C CYS A 25 14.55 17.99 -17.85
N ASP A 26 15.44 18.86 -18.35
CA ASP A 26 15.44 19.30 -19.74
C ASP A 26 15.84 18.18 -20.70
N ALA A 27 16.86 17.39 -20.35
CA ALA A 27 17.25 16.22 -21.13
C ALA A 27 16.10 15.21 -21.25
N ILE A 28 15.40 14.90 -20.16
CA ILE A 28 14.25 13.99 -20.17
C ILE A 28 13.12 14.57 -21.03
N ARG A 29 12.81 15.86 -20.88
CA ARG A 29 11.77 16.52 -21.67
C ARG A 29 12.08 16.49 -23.16
N SER A 30 13.35 16.56 -23.53
CA SER A 30 13.80 16.64 -24.92
C SER A 30 14.04 15.27 -25.57
N THR A 31 14.27 14.21 -24.81
CA THR A 31 14.72 12.91 -25.36
C THR A 31 13.85 11.72 -24.97
N ALA A 32 13.08 11.80 -23.87
CA ALA A 32 12.29 10.66 -23.43
C ALA A 32 11.09 10.42 -24.33
N SER A 33 11.05 9.29 -25.02
CA SER A 33 9.99 8.92 -25.95
C SER A 33 8.59 8.93 -25.29
N GLY A 34 8.49 8.46 -24.04
CA GLY A 34 7.25 8.48 -23.27
C GLY A 34 6.76 9.88 -22.88
N PHE A 35 7.59 10.92 -23.05
CA PHE A 35 7.21 12.32 -22.88
C PHE A 35 6.94 13.01 -24.22
N ILE A 36 7.82 12.83 -25.20
CA ILE A 36 7.74 13.51 -26.51
C ILE A 36 6.53 13.03 -27.31
N PHE A 37 6.23 11.73 -27.30
CA PHE A 37 5.17 11.12 -28.11
C PHE A 37 3.85 10.95 -27.35
N THR A 38 3.64 11.71 -26.29
CA THR A 38 2.38 11.75 -25.55
C THR A 38 1.85 13.17 -25.42
N THR A 39 0.57 13.31 -25.14
CA THR A 39 -0.03 14.61 -24.83
C THR A 39 0.23 14.97 -23.36
N SER A 40 0.31 16.28 -23.11
CA SER A 40 0.43 16.80 -21.75
C SER A 40 -0.79 16.46 -20.90
N LEU A 41 -0.61 16.45 -19.57
CA LEU A 41 -1.73 16.36 -18.64
C LEU A 41 -2.73 17.51 -18.89
N PRO A 42 -4.04 17.23 -18.84
CA PRO A 42 -5.04 18.31 -18.90
C PRO A 42 -4.80 19.33 -17.77
N PRO A 43 -5.03 20.64 -18.03
CA PRO A 43 -4.81 21.68 -17.03
C PRO A 43 -5.53 21.43 -15.70
N LEU A 44 -6.75 20.89 -15.74
CA LEU A 44 -7.52 20.51 -14.53
C LEU A 44 -6.80 19.46 -13.68
N VAL A 45 -6.19 18.47 -14.31
CA VAL A 45 -5.42 17.41 -13.62
C VAL A 45 -4.14 17.99 -13.01
N ALA A 46 -3.44 18.84 -13.73
CA ALA A 46 -2.24 19.51 -13.22
C ALA A 46 -2.57 20.42 -12.02
N GLU A 47 -3.66 21.17 -12.09
CA GLU A 47 -4.12 22.03 -11.00
C GLU A 47 -4.59 21.21 -9.77
N SER A 48 -5.30 20.11 -9.98
CA SER A 48 -5.67 19.19 -8.89
C SER A 48 -4.44 18.62 -8.19
N ALA A 49 -3.40 18.23 -8.95
CA ALA A 49 -2.14 17.75 -8.40
C ALA A 49 -1.43 18.87 -7.60
N ARG A 50 -1.38 20.10 -8.13
CA ARG A 50 -0.79 21.25 -7.46
C ARG A 50 -1.48 21.53 -6.12
N ALA A 51 -2.81 21.58 -6.11
CA ALA A 51 -3.60 21.80 -4.89
C ALA A 51 -3.37 20.71 -3.85
N SER A 52 -3.33 19.43 -4.26
CA SER A 52 -3.04 18.31 -3.37
C SER A 52 -1.63 18.37 -2.77
N ILE A 53 -0.63 18.73 -3.57
CA ILE A 53 0.76 18.91 -3.11
C ILE A 53 0.85 20.05 -2.08
N GLU A 54 0.26 21.21 -2.38
CA GLU A 54 0.26 22.36 -1.47
C GLU A 54 -0.45 22.04 -0.16
N TYR A 55 -1.59 21.37 -0.24
CA TYR A 55 -2.32 20.90 0.95
C TYR A 55 -1.45 19.99 1.82
N LEU A 56 -0.81 18.98 1.25
CA LEU A 56 0.05 18.05 1.98
C LEU A 56 1.34 18.69 2.52
N LYS A 57 1.85 19.73 1.87
CA LYS A 57 2.98 20.53 2.40
C LYS A 57 2.59 21.29 3.66
N SER A 58 1.37 21.79 3.71
CA SER A 58 0.85 22.61 4.82
C SER A 58 0.23 21.78 5.95
N ASN A 59 -0.09 20.49 5.72
CA ASN A 59 -0.79 19.61 6.65
C ASN A 59 0.03 18.35 6.94
N SER A 60 1.16 18.51 7.64
CA SER A 60 2.06 17.40 7.98
C SER A 60 1.46 16.40 8.98
N GLU A 61 0.45 16.81 9.76
CA GLU A 61 -0.26 15.99 10.73
C GLU A 61 -0.90 14.74 10.12
N LEU A 62 -1.34 14.80 8.85
CA LEU A 62 -1.89 13.62 8.16
C LEU A 62 -0.85 12.51 7.99
N ARG A 63 0.39 12.89 7.66
CA ARG A 63 1.49 11.93 7.52
C ARG A 63 1.91 11.38 8.88
N ILE A 64 1.97 12.23 9.89
CA ILE A 64 2.27 11.83 11.28
C ILE A 64 1.21 10.82 11.74
N LYS A 65 -0.06 11.15 11.56
CA LYS A 65 -1.17 10.27 11.92
C LYS A 65 -1.15 8.93 11.20
N GLN A 66 -0.82 8.93 9.91
CA GLN A 66 -0.63 7.68 9.17
C GLN A 66 0.48 6.82 9.80
N GLN A 67 1.63 7.40 10.12
CA GLN A 67 2.75 6.65 10.72
C GLN A 67 2.40 6.12 12.12
N GLU A 68 1.65 6.86 12.91
CA GLU A 68 1.12 6.39 14.21
C GLU A 68 0.19 5.18 14.02
N ASN A 69 -0.73 5.25 13.06
CA ASN A 69 -1.63 4.16 12.72
C ASN A 69 -0.88 2.91 12.22
N VAL A 70 0.14 3.10 11.37
CA VAL A 70 1.03 2.01 10.91
C VAL A 70 1.73 1.34 12.08
N LYS A 71 2.34 2.12 12.97
CA LYS A 71 3.03 1.60 14.16
C LYS A 71 2.07 0.86 15.08
N PHE A 72 0.89 1.42 15.32
CA PHE A 72 -0.15 0.79 16.12
C PHE A 72 -0.58 -0.55 15.53
N LEU A 73 -0.95 -0.58 14.24
CA LEU A 73 -1.44 -1.80 13.60
C LEU A 73 -0.35 -2.88 13.51
N LYS A 74 0.91 -2.53 13.19
CA LYS A 74 2.02 -3.49 13.23
C LYS A 74 2.16 -4.15 14.59
N ASN A 75 2.08 -3.37 15.67
CA ASN A 75 2.18 -3.90 17.04
C ASN A 75 1.00 -4.81 17.38
N GLU A 76 -0.22 -4.46 17.01
CA GLU A 76 -1.40 -5.31 17.28
C GLU A 76 -1.33 -6.62 16.50
N LEU A 77 -0.98 -6.60 15.21
CA LEU A 77 -0.80 -7.83 14.42
C LEU A 77 0.23 -8.77 15.05
N LEU A 78 1.36 -8.23 15.51
CA LEU A 78 2.40 -9.02 16.17
C LEU A 78 1.96 -9.61 17.53
N LYS A 79 1.16 -8.87 18.32
CA LYS A 79 0.58 -9.38 19.59
C LYS A 79 -0.37 -10.57 19.35
N HIS A 80 -1.04 -10.60 18.22
CA HIS A 80 -1.92 -11.69 17.81
C HIS A 80 -1.22 -12.77 16.99
N ASP A 81 0.12 -12.83 17.05
CA ASP A 81 0.95 -13.82 16.34
C ASP A 81 0.77 -13.82 14.81
N ILE A 82 0.24 -12.73 14.24
CA ILE A 82 0.10 -12.56 12.78
C ILE A 82 1.46 -12.15 12.21
N GLU A 83 1.98 -12.98 11.30
CA GLU A 83 3.28 -12.73 10.69
C GLU A 83 3.22 -11.59 9.69
N ILE A 84 4.10 -10.61 9.86
CA ILE A 84 4.29 -9.49 8.92
C ILE A 84 5.73 -9.42 8.45
N LEU A 85 5.94 -9.06 7.18
CA LEU A 85 7.27 -8.78 6.66
C LEU A 85 7.78 -7.46 7.25
N LYS A 86 8.94 -7.50 7.90
CA LYS A 86 9.58 -6.31 8.49
C LYS A 86 9.98 -5.32 7.39
N ASN A 87 9.57 -4.07 7.55
CA ASN A 87 9.95 -2.96 6.67
C ASN A 87 9.74 -1.63 7.39
N THR A 88 10.29 -0.55 6.80
CA THR A 88 10.19 0.83 7.32
C THR A 88 9.06 1.62 6.68
N THR A 89 8.31 1.04 5.75
CA THR A 89 7.26 1.73 5.01
C THR A 89 5.91 1.67 5.73
N HIS A 90 4.93 2.40 5.18
CA HIS A 90 3.54 2.37 5.63
C HIS A 90 2.77 1.12 5.18
N ILE A 91 3.34 0.32 4.28
CA ILE A 91 2.73 -0.94 3.82
C ILE A 91 3.04 -2.03 4.86
N ILE A 92 2.01 -2.76 5.27
CA ILE A 92 2.13 -3.89 6.19
C ILE A 92 1.82 -5.17 5.41
N PRO A 93 2.83 -5.92 4.96
CA PRO A 93 2.61 -7.19 4.29
C PRO A 93 2.33 -8.29 5.33
N VAL A 94 1.12 -8.83 5.34
CA VAL A 94 0.74 -9.99 6.16
C VAL A 94 1.03 -11.25 5.33
N MET A 95 1.96 -12.09 5.81
CA MET A 95 2.49 -13.22 5.05
C MET A 95 1.54 -14.39 5.04
N ILE A 96 1.25 -14.92 3.84
CA ILE A 96 0.38 -16.10 3.63
C ILE A 96 1.16 -17.24 2.97
N ARG A 97 2.03 -16.94 2.01
CA ARG A 97 2.92 -17.86 1.27
C ARG A 97 2.23 -18.90 0.38
N ASP A 98 0.95 -18.74 0.15
CA ASP A 98 0.16 -19.57 -0.75
C ASP A 98 -0.79 -18.67 -1.54
N ALA A 99 -0.79 -18.79 -2.87
CA ALA A 99 -1.52 -17.87 -3.75
C ALA A 99 -3.04 -18.09 -3.71
N GLU A 100 -3.47 -19.36 -3.62
CA GLU A 100 -4.89 -19.71 -3.58
C GLU A 100 -5.49 -19.30 -2.24
N LEU A 101 -4.84 -19.69 -1.15
CA LEU A 101 -5.23 -19.31 0.20
C LEU A 101 -5.22 -17.79 0.41
N CYS A 102 -4.26 -17.06 -0.17
CA CYS A 102 -4.20 -15.61 -0.11
C CYS A 102 -5.46 -14.96 -0.74
N ASN A 103 -5.91 -15.48 -1.88
CA ASN A 103 -7.13 -15.04 -2.54
C ASN A 103 -8.38 -15.39 -1.73
N GLU A 104 -8.46 -16.61 -1.20
CA GLU A 104 -9.59 -17.07 -0.39
C GLU A 104 -9.73 -16.27 0.90
N ILE A 105 -8.64 -16.01 1.61
CA ILE A 105 -8.61 -15.18 2.82
C ILE A 105 -9.06 -13.75 2.48
N SER A 106 -8.52 -13.14 1.42
CA SER A 106 -8.92 -11.80 0.98
C SER A 106 -10.41 -11.73 0.69
N LYS A 107 -10.93 -12.70 -0.07
CA LYS A 107 -12.36 -12.79 -0.39
C LYS A 107 -13.21 -12.98 0.88
N HIS A 108 -12.80 -13.86 1.78
CA HIS A 108 -13.52 -14.11 3.03
C HIS A 108 -13.59 -12.85 3.91
N LEU A 109 -12.48 -12.10 4.02
CA LEU A 109 -12.44 -10.84 4.77
C LEU A 109 -13.42 -9.81 4.20
N LEU A 110 -13.52 -9.72 2.88
CA LEU A 110 -14.47 -8.82 2.23
C LEU A 110 -15.92 -9.28 2.45
N ASP A 111 -16.23 -10.53 2.17
CA ASP A 111 -17.60 -11.04 2.16
C ASP A 111 -18.23 -11.12 3.56
N ASN A 112 -17.43 -11.37 4.60
CA ASN A 112 -17.95 -11.62 5.96
C ASN A 112 -17.70 -10.48 6.94
N TYR A 113 -16.69 -9.64 6.69
CA TYR A 113 -16.30 -8.55 7.61
C TYR A 113 -16.25 -7.17 6.94
N GLY A 114 -16.41 -7.09 5.60
CA GLY A 114 -16.34 -5.83 4.86
C GLY A 114 -14.93 -5.26 4.70
N HIS A 115 -13.89 -6.05 4.99
CA HIS A 115 -12.49 -5.63 4.84
C HIS A 115 -11.95 -5.98 3.46
N TYR A 116 -11.77 -5.00 2.59
CA TYR A 116 -11.06 -5.19 1.34
C TYR A 116 -9.54 -5.11 1.56
N ILE A 117 -8.86 -6.24 1.45
CA ILE A 117 -7.40 -6.34 1.56
C ILE A 117 -6.85 -6.96 0.27
N GLN A 118 -5.97 -6.25 -0.41
CA GLN A 118 -5.41 -6.70 -1.69
C GLN A 118 -4.47 -7.89 -1.51
N PRO A 119 -4.76 -9.06 -2.11
CA PRO A 119 -3.80 -10.16 -2.20
C PRO A 119 -2.71 -9.81 -3.21
N ILE A 120 -1.46 -10.14 -2.89
CA ILE A 120 -0.28 -9.93 -3.73
C ILE A 120 0.37 -11.28 -3.95
N ASN A 121 0.26 -11.77 -5.19
CA ASN A 121 0.70 -13.11 -5.61
C ASN A 121 1.73 -13.01 -6.74
N TYR A 122 2.27 -14.16 -7.14
CA TYR A 122 3.08 -14.25 -8.36
C TYR A 122 2.27 -13.70 -9.57
N PRO A 123 2.88 -12.96 -10.51
CA PRO A 123 4.33 -12.65 -10.64
C PRO A 123 4.79 -11.39 -9.89
N THR A 124 3.92 -10.69 -9.15
CA THR A 124 4.27 -9.47 -8.42
C THR A 124 5.28 -9.74 -7.30
N VAL A 125 5.18 -10.92 -6.68
CA VAL A 125 6.14 -11.44 -5.70
C VAL A 125 6.57 -12.85 -6.13
N LYS A 126 7.65 -13.36 -5.57
CA LYS A 126 8.09 -14.74 -5.80
C LYS A 126 7.09 -15.72 -5.18
N LYS A 127 7.03 -16.94 -5.74
CA LYS A 127 6.28 -18.04 -5.14
C LYS A 127 6.81 -18.34 -3.73
N GLY A 128 5.90 -18.52 -2.78
CA GLY A 128 6.21 -18.66 -1.35
C GLY A 128 6.36 -17.31 -0.61
N GLU A 129 6.17 -16.18 -1.33
CA GLU A 129 6.17 -14.84 -0.74
C GLU A 129 4.82 -14.13 -0.85
N GLU A 130 3.77 -14.85 -1.15
CA GLU A 130 2.41 -14.33 -1.27
C GLU A 130 1.95 -13.72 0.06
N ARG A 131 1.24 -12.61 -0.03
CA ARG A 131 0.88 -11.80 1.14
C ARG A 131 -0.37 -10.98 0.92
N LEU A 132 -1.01 -10.60 2.00
CA LEU A 132 -2.02 -9.55 2.00
C LEU A 132 -1.35 -8.20 2.22
N ARG A 133 -1.71 -7.20 1.41
CA ARG A 133 -1.15 -5.84 1.51
C ARG A 133 -2.08 -4.93 2.30
N VAL A 134 -1.77 -4.72 3.56
CA VAL A 134 -2.50 -3.80 4.44
C VAL A 134 -1.86 -2.41 4.40
N THR A 135 -2.67 -1.37 4.18
CA THR A 135 -2.19 0.03 4.04
C THR A 135 -3.06 0.96 4.87
N PRO A 136 -2.79 1.11 6.18
CA PRO A 136 -3.54 2.03 7.01
C PRO A 136 -3.31 3.48 6.58
N GLY A 137 -4.39 4.23 6.43
CA GLY A 137 -4.38 5.66 6.16
C GLY A 137 -4.59 6.49 7.43
N PRO A 138 -4.51 7.83 7.35
CA PRO A 138 -4.67 8.72 8.50
C PRO A 138 -6.09 8.70 9.08
N PHE A 139 -7.08 8.34 8.28
CA PHE A 139 -8.51 8.33 8.69
C PHE A 139 -8.97 7.00 9.31
N HIS A 140 -8.14 5.97 9.30
CA HIS A 140 -8.42 4.75 10.06
C HIS A 140 -8.26 5.03 11.56
N ASN A 141 -9.30 4.75 12.32
CA ASN A 141 -9.26 4.86 13.78
C ASN A 141 -8.85 3.52 14.43
N LYS A 142 -8.55 3.56 15.73
CA LYS A 142 -8.11 2.36 16.48
C LYS A 142 -9.15 1.22 16.44
N LYS A 143 -10.45 1.56 16.51
CA LYS A 143 -11.53 0.57 16.46
C LYS A 143 -11.52 -0.20 15.14
N MET A 144 -11.41 0.51 14.01
CA MET A 144 -11.33 -0.12 12.67
C MET A 144 -10.11 -1.03 12.54
N MET A 145 -8.97 -0.61 13.10
CA MET A 145 -7.74 -1.41 13.05
C MET A 145 -7.80 -2.66 13.93
N LEU A 146 -8.40 -2.56 15.12
CA LEU A 146 -8.63 -3.71 16.00
C LEU A 146 -9.65 -4.69 15.43
N ASP A 147 -10.70 -4.19 14.79
CA ASP A 147 -11.70 -4.98 14.09
C ASP A 147 -11.07 -5.79 12.93
N LEU A 148 -10.15 -5.17 12.18
CA LEU A 148 -9.37 -5.88 11.17
C LEU A 148 -8.51 -7.00 11.77
N VAL A 149 -7.83 -6.75 12.89
CA VAL A 149 -6.98 -7.76 13.56
C VAL A 149 -7.82 -8.95 14.02
N ASP A 150 -8.96 -8.72 14.67
CA ASP A 150 -9.91 -9.75 15.10
C ASP A 150 -10.47 -10.55 13.90
N SER A 151 -10.81 -9.86 12.81
CA SER A 151 -11.30 -10.49 11.59
C SER A 151 -10.24 -11.36 10.91
N LEU A 152 -8.98 -10.93 10.90
CA LEU A 152 -7.86 -11.71 10.41
C LEU A 152 -7.65 -12.97 11.27
N GLU A 153 -7.68 -12.85 12.59
CA GLU A 153 -7.52 -13.98 13.52
C GLU A 153 -8.62 -15.02 13.33
N LYS A 154 -9.89 -14.59 13.26
CA LYS A 154 -11.04 -15.47 13.00
C LYS A 154 -10.93 -16.15 11.64
N THR A 155 -10.50 -15.40 10.62
CA THR A 155 -10.31 -15.95 9.27
C THR A 155 -9.20 -16.98 9.25
N PHE A 156 -8.05 -16.72 9.88
CA PHE A 156 -6.93 -17.66 9.95
C PHE A 156 -7.32 -18.95 10.67
N ARG A 157 -8.07 -18.85 11.77
CA ARG A 157 -8.63 -20.05 12.46
C ARG A 157 -9.56 -20.85 11.55
N LYS A 158 -10.44 -20.20 10.78
CA LYS A 158 -11.37 -20.87 9.86
C LYS A 158 -10.64 -21.66 8.77
N PHE A 159 -9.55 -21.10 8.23
CA PHE A 159 -8.74 -21.73 7.19
C PHE A 159 -7.64 -22.66 7.77
N ASN A 160 -7.61 -22.91 9.07
CA ASN A 160 -6.56 -23.65 9.77
C ASN A 160 -5.14 -23.12 9.46
N PHE A 161 -5.05 -21.82 9.17
CA PHE A 161 -3.80 -21.16 8.86
C PHE A 161 -3.06 -20.80 10.15
N THR A 162 -1.95 -21.50 10.42
CA THR A 162 -1.08 -21.27 11.58
C THR A 162 0.36 -21.09 11.14
N LYS A 163 1.19 -20.43 11.98
CA LYS A 163 2.64 -20.32 11.73
C LYS A 163 3.33 -21.66 11.44
N THR A 164 2.80 -22.76 11.97
CA THR A 164 3.36 -24.11 11.84
C THR A 164 3.11 -24.71 10.46
N SER A 165 2.07 -24.31 9.75
CA SER A 165 1.79 -24.74 8.38
C SER A 165 2.82 -24.22 7.37
N ILE A 166 3.61 -23.23 7.75
CA ILE A 166 4.58 -22.54 6.91
C ILE A 166 5.91 -23.32 6.78
N ASN A 167 6.22 -24.19 7.73
CA ASN A 167 7.47 -24.98 7.73
C ASN A 167 7.31 -26.37 7.12
N ALA A 168 6.15 -26.71 6.56
CA ALA A 168 5.82 -28.03 6.03
C ALA A 168 5.71 -28.08 4.49
N ALA A 169 6.06 -27.00 3.77
CA ALA A 169 6.01 -26.93 2.31
C ALA A 169 7.40 -26.75 1.70
#